data_5cc395a175ba6d53d0e84f6bc31e860f
#
_entry.id   5cc395a175ba6d53d0e84f6bc31e860f
#
_cell.length_a   1.000
_cell.length_b   1.000
_cell.length_c   1.000
_cell.angle_alpha   90.00
_cell.angle_beta   90.00
_cell.angle_gamma   90.00
#
_symmetry.space_group_name_H-M   'P 1'
#
loop_
_entity.id
_entity.type
_entity.pdbx_description
1 polymer ?
#
loop_
_entity_poly.entity_id
_entity_poly.type
_entity_poly.pdbx_seq_one_letter_code
_entity_poly.pdbx_strand_id
1 'polypeptide(L)'
;MITNMTKAIQQIMLGTVTKNEKQAAESLKRIKAAGYDGIELNGFMIKPTSFLVRMLTKAAGMPVGKGGDYDWNALVKEAGLVVTSIHEDLGTIKREPETVIREAEKFGIKYVVITGMYRF
;
A
#
# COMPACT_ATOMS: atom_id res chain seq x y z
N MET A 1 -12.48 -28.83 4.03
CA MET A 1 -11.08 -28.43 4.24
C MET A 1 -10.78 -27.18 3.45
N ILE A 2 -10.26 -26.17 4.10
CA ILE A 2 -9.87 -24.93 3.41
C ILE A 2 -8.53 -25.17 2.73
N THR A 3 -8.55 -25.27 1.41
CA THR A 3 -7.33 -25.53 0.64
C THR A 3 -6.69 -24.28 0.07
N ASN A 4 -7.46 -23.17 -0.03
CA ASN A 4 -7.01 -21.93 -0.64
C ASN A 4 -7.29 -20.73 0.28
N MET A 5 -6.32 -20.40 1.10
CA MET A 5 -6.38 -19.18 1.90
C MET A 5 -5.36 -18.19 1.37
N THR A 6 -5.84 -17.02 0.93
CA THR A 6 -4.95 -15.96 0.49
C THR A 6 -4.33 -15.27 1.71
N LYS A 7 -3.00 -15.23 1.73
CA LYS A 7 -2.25 -14.55 2.79
C LYS A 7 -1.68 -13.25 2.22
N ALA A 8 -2.00 -12.15 2.86
CA ALA A 8 -1.52 -10.84 2.46
C ALA A 8 -0.83 -10.13 3.62
N ILE A 9 0.11 -9.26 3.29
CA ILE A 9 0.79 -8.41 4.26
C ILE A 9 0.45 -6.95 3.96
N GLN A 10 0.30 -6.14 5.01
CA GLN A 10 0.07 -4.71 4.85
C GLN A 10 1.35 -3.97 4.47
N GLN A 11 1.26 -3.09 3.49
CA GLN A 11 2.38 -2.26 3.03
C GLN A 11 3.04 -1.46 4.15
N ILE A 12 2.25 -0.98 5.10
CA ILE A 12 2.78 -0.17 6.21
C ILE A 12 3.82 -0.94 7.05
N MET A 13 3.71 -2.25 7.11
CA MET A 13 4.67 -3.08 7.82
C MET A 13 6.02 -3.16 7.12
N LEU A 14 6.08 -2.74 5.87
CA LEU A 14 7.27 -2.83 5.03
C LEU A 14 8.02 -1.50 4.89
N GLY A 15 7.61 -0.46 5.61
CA GLY A 15 8.18 0.88 5.48
C GLY A 15 9.69 0.96 5.65
N THR A 16 10.25 0.12 6.52
CA THR A 16 11.70 0.10 6.77
C THR A 16 12.50 -0.67 5.72
N VAL A 17 11.85 -1.53 4.93
CA VAL A 17 12.49 -2.37 3.91
C VAL A 17 12.06 -1.99 2.48
N THR A 18 11.49 -0.81 2.32
CA THR A 18 11.09 -0.26 1.03
C THR A 18 11.58 1.18 0.85
N LYS A 19 12.80 1.44 1.29
CA LYS A 19 13.39 2.80 1.28
C LYS A 19 13.72 3.31 -0.12
N ASN A 20 13.94 2.41 -1.04
CA ASN A 20 14.09 2.70 -2.46
C ASN A 20 13.43 1.60 -3.29
N GLU A 21 13.26 1.86 -4.56
CA GLU A 21 12.49 0.96 -5.43
C GLU A 21 13.14 -0.41 -5.59
N LYS A 22 14.47 -0.45 -5.65
CA LYS A 22 15.21 -1.72 -5.71
C LYS A 22 15.00 -2.55 -4.46
N GLN A 23 15.11 -1.92 -3.29
CA GLN A 23 14.86 -2.61 -2.02
C GLN A 23 13.42 -3.09 -1.92
N ALA A 24 12.47 -2.28 -2.39
CA ALA A 24 11.06 -2.68 -2.43
C ALA A 24 10.86 -3.93 -3.29
N ALA A 25 11.47 -3.98 -4.48
CA ALA A 25 11.40 -5.13 -5.36
C ALA A 25 11.94 -6.40 -4.69
N GLU A 26 13.10 -6.30 -4.05
CA GLU A 26 13.72 -7.42 -3.34
C GLU A 26 12.87 -7.89 -2.16
N SER A 27 12.32 -6.95 -1.39
CA SER A 27 11.49 -7.26 -0.23
C SER A 27 10.20 -7.97 -0.64
N LEU A 28 9.55 -7.53 -1.71
CA LEU A 28 8.35 -8.18 -2.20
C LEU A 28 8.62 -9.60 -2.70
N LYS A 29 9.74 -9.83 -3.35
CA LYS A 29 10.15 -11.17 -3.77
C LYS A 29 10.38 -12.10 -2.58
N ARG A 30 10.97 -11.59 -1.50
CA ARG A 30 11.16 -12.35 -0.26
C ARG A 30 9.84 -12.68 0.41
N ILE A 31 8.88 -11.76 0.37
CA ILE A 31 7.54 -11.98 0.91
C ILE A 31 6.83 -13.09 0.13
N LYS A 32 6.93 -13.07 -1.18
CA LYS A 32 6.40 -14.16 -2.01
C LYS A 32 7.05 -15.48 -1.69
N ALA A 33 8.38 -15.50 -1.57
CA ALA A 33 9.13 -16.71 -1.22
C ALA A 33 8.76 -17.24 0.17
N ALA A 34 8.35 -16.37 1.09
CA ALA A 34 7.92 -16.75 2.43
C ALA A 34 6.49 -17.34 2.48
N GLY A 35 5.79 -17.38 1.35
CA GLY A 35 4.47 -18.00 1.25
C GLY A 35 3.30 -17.03 1.21
N TYR A 36 3.54 -15.74 1.11
CA TYR A 36 2.46 -14.75 0.94
C TYR A 36 1.99 -14.69 -0.50
N ASP A 37 0.72 -14.41 -0.67
CA ASP A 37 0.08 -14.35 -1.99
C ASP A 37 -0.17 -12.92 -2.45
N GLY A 38 -0.32 -11.98 -1.50
CA GLY A 38 -0.72 -10.64 -1.83
C GLY A 38 -0.23 -9.58 -0.85
N ILE A 39 -0.55 -8.35 -1.19
CA ILE A 39 -0.23 -7.18 -0.39
C ILE A 39 -1.47 -6.29 -0.27
N GLU A 40 -1.68 -5.75 0.91
CA GLU A 40 -2.67 -4.71 1.15
C GLU A 40 -1.97 -3.36 1.09
N LEU A 41 -2.35 -2.51 0.14
CA LEU A 41 -1.72 -1.21 -0.04
C LEU A 41 -2.33 -0.17 0.92
N ASN A 42 -1.53 0.82 1.26
CA ASN A 42 -1.98 1.99 2.01
C ASN A 42 -1.98 3.19 1.07
N GLY A 43 -3.12 3.84 0.88
CA GLY A 43 -3.27 4.92 -0.09
C GLY A 43 -2.24 6.02 0.05
N PHE A 44 -1.91 6.41 1.28
CA PHE A 44 -0.91 7.46 1.52
C PHE A 44 0.53 7.04 1.13
N MET A 45 0.81 5.74 1.02
CA MET A 45 2.14 5.22 0.69
C MET A 45 2.34 4.97 -0.80
N ILE A 46 1.30 5.08 -1.61
CA ILE A 46 1.37 4.87 -3.06
C ILE A 46 1.19 6.17 -3.85
N LYS A 47 1.09 7.30 -3.17
CA LYS A 47 0.95 8.63 -3.75
C LYS A 47 2.11 9.52 -3.33
N PRO A 48 2.58 10.42 -4.20
CA PRO A 48 3.52 11.46 -3.78
C PRO A 48 2.89 12.31 -2.67
N THR A 49 3.62 12.54 -1.60
CA THR A 49 3.15 13.34 -0.48
C THR A 49 3.93 14.64 -0.38
N SER A 50 3.26 15.72 0.07
CA SER A 50 3.90 16.98 0.32
C SER A 50 4.91 16.86 1.46
N PHE A 51 5.89 17.78 1.47
CA PHE A 51 6.89 17.83 2.54
C PHE A 51 6.26 17.96 3.92
N LEU A 52 5.22 18.78 4.05
CA LEU A 52 4.53 18.97 5.33
C LEU A 52 3.89 17.66 5.83
N VAL A 53 3.19 16.95 4.96
CA VAL A 53 2.56 15.68 5.29
C VAL A 53 3.61 14.65 5.68
N ARG A 54 4.74 14.61 4.99
CA ARG A 54 5.85 13.72 5.32
C ARG A 54 6.42 14.00 6.69
N MET A 55 6.61 15.28 7.03
CA MET A 55 7.09 15.67 8.36
C MET A 55 6.12 15.27 9.47
N LEU A 56 4.83 15.52 9.28
CA LEU A 56 3.80 15.17 10.26
C LEU A 56 3.71 13.64 10.44
N THR A 57 3.82 12.91 9.36
CA THR A 57 3.80 11.44 9.39
C THR A 57 5.00 10.90 10.17
N LYS A 58 6.18 11.46 9.92
CA LYS A 58 7.40 11.09 10.65
C LYS A 58 7.29 11.41 12.14
N ALA A 59 6.76 12.57 12.48
CA ALA A 59 6.56 12.98 13.87
C ALA A 59 5.59 12.06 14.60
N ALA A 60 4.65 11.46 13.88
CA ALA A 60 3.73 10.47 14.44
C ALA A 60 4.34 9.06 14.56
N GLY A 61 5.62 8.90 14.23
CA GLY A 61 6.30 7.60 14.33
C GLY A 61 6.01 6.63 13.19
N MET A 62 5.37 7.09 12.12
CA MET A 62 5.06 6.26 10.96
C MET A 62 6.23 6.25 9.98
N PRO A 63 6.43 5.14 9.23
CA PRO A 63 7.49 5.09 8.22
C PRO A 63 7.24 6.12 7.13
N VAL A 64 8.29 6.87 6.80
CA VAL A 64 8.25 7.86 5.72
C VAL A 64 9.34 7.53 4.72
N GLY A 65 8.98 7.33 3.48
CA GLY A 65 9.91 7.06 2.41
C GLY A 65 9.44 7.68 1.10
N LYS A 66 10.14 7.37 0.04
CA LYS A 66 9.78 7.80 -1.31
C LYS A 66 8.80 6.85 -2.01
N GLY A 67 8.16 5.98 -1.24
CA GLY A 67 7.27 4.93 -1.76
C GLY A 67 6.14 5.42 -2.66
N GLY A 68 5.68 6.66 -2.47
CA GLY A 68 4.68 7.26 -3.34
C GLY A 68 5.11 7.46 -4.79
N ASP A 69 6.41 7.47 -5.06
CA ASP A 69 6.98 7.66 -6.39
C ASP A 69 7.28 6.33 -7.11
N TYR A 70 7.12 5.19 -6.43
CA TYR A 70 7.41 3.89 -7.03
C TYR A 70 6.24 3.39 -7.87
N ASP A 71 6.56 2.62 -8.90
CA ASP A 71 5.55 1.89 -9.66
C ASP A 71 5.15 0.61 -8.92
N TRP A 72 4.28 0.74 -7.94
CA TRP A 72 3.83 -0.38 -7.12
C TRP A 72 3.11 -1.46 -7.93
N ASN A 73 2.42 -1.08 -9.01
CA ASN A 73 1.75 -2.05 -9.86
C ASN A 73 2.74 -2.99 -10.52
N ALA A 74 3.84 -2.44 -11.07
CA ALA A 74 4.90 -3.24 -11.65
C ALA A 74 5.63 -4.07 -10.59
N LEU A 75 5.97 -3.45 -9.45
CA LEU A 75 6.68 -4.14 -8.36
C LEU A 75 5.92 -5.36 -7.85
N VAL A 76 4.62 -5.21 -7.64
CA VAL A 76 3.76 -6.29 -7.15
C VAL A 76 3.65 -7.41 -8.18
N LYS A 77 3.44 -7.07 -9.45
CA LYS A 77 3.36 -8.06 -10.53
C LYS A 77 4.65 -8.83 -10.72
N GLU A 78 5.78 -8.14 -10.74
CA GLU A 78 7.10 -8.76 -10.91
C GLU A 78 7.45 -9.71 -9.75
N ALA A 79 6.97 -9.42 -8.56
CA ALA A 79 7.14 -10.28 -7.40
C ALA A 79 6.20 -11.50 -7.39
N GLY A 80 5.21 -11.54 -8.29
CA GLY A 80 4.21 -12.61 -8.32
C GLY A 80 3.13 -12.46 -7.26
N LEU A 81 2.97 -11.26 -6.69
CA LEU A 81 1.95 -10.96 -5.70
C LEU A 81 0.73 -10.32 -6.37
N VAL A 82 -0.39 -10.31 -5.65
CA VAL A 82 -1.60 -9.57 -6.05
C VAL A 82 -1.91 -8.49 -5.01
N VAL A 83 -2.56 -7.42 -5.44
CA VAL A 83 -3.08 -6.41 -4.50
C VAL A 83 -4.47 -6.87 -4.06
N THR A 84 -4.63 -7.10 -2.76
CA THR A 84 -5.88 -7.61 -2.21
C THR A 84 -6.84 -6.51 -1.79
N SER A 85 -6.31 -5.38 -1.33
CA SER A 85 -7.12 -4.24 -0.90
C SER A 85 -6.27 -2.98 -0.84
N ILE A 86 -6.92 -1.83 -0.79
CA ILE A 86 -6.29 -0.54 -0.48
C ILE A 86 -6.94 0.01 0.78
N HIS A 87 -6.10 0.42 1.73
CA HIS A 87 -6.54 1.11 2.93
C HIS A 87 -6.56 2.62 2.66
N GLU A 88 -7.72 3.25 2.85
CA GLU A 88 -7.90 4.69 2.67
C GLU A 88 -8.55 5.29 3.90
N ASP A 89 -8.21 6.53 4.22
CA ASP A 89 -8.91 7.25 5.28
C ASP A 89 -10.24 7.80 4.77
N LEU A 90 -11.18 7.96 5.69
CA LEU A 90 -12.52 8.44 5.35
C LEU A 90 -12.49 9.84 4.72
N GLY A 91 -11.58 10.70 5.16
CA GLY A 91 -11.42 12.03 4.61
C GLY A 91 -11.09 12.02 3.12
N THR A 92 -10.15 11.18 2.72
CA THR A 92 -9.77 10.99 1.30
C THR A 92 -10.94 10.46 0.48
N ILE A 93 -11.66 9.47 1.02
CA ILE A 93 -12.83 8.91 0.33
C ILE A 93 -13.91 9.98 0.10
N LYS A 94 -14.11 10.86 1.07
CA LYS A 94 -15.08 11.94 0.93
C LYS A 94 -14.65 13.05 -0.02
N ARG A 95 -13.38 13.44 0.04
CA ARG A 95 -12.87 14.55 -0.77
C ARG A 95 -12.55 14.15 -2.20
N GLU A 96 -12.04 12.94 -2.36
CA GLU A 96 -11.48 12.48 -3.64
C GLU A 96 -11.95 11.06 -4.00
N PRO A 97 -13.29 10.82 -4.04
CA PRO A 97 -13.79 9.47 -4.30
C PRO A 97 -13.34 8.94 -5.68
N GLU A 98 -13.22 9.82 -6.67
CA GLU A 98 -12.80 9.42 -8.01
C GLU A 98 -11.34 8.94 -8.04
N THR A 99 -10.48 9.54 -7.23
CA THR A 99 -9.09 9.10 -7.10
C THR A 99 -9.03 7.68 -6.53
N VAL A 100 -9.82 7.40 -5.51
CA VAL A 100 -9.90 6.07 -4.89
C VAL A 100 -10.41 5.03 -5.90
N ILE A 101 -11.41 5.38 -6.69
CA ILE A 101 -11.95 4.51 -7.74
C ILE A 101 -10.90 4.21 -8.80
N ARG A 102 -10.17 5.22 -9.26
CA ARG A 102 -9.09 5.04 -10.25
C ARG A 102 -7.98 4.13 -9.72
N GLU A 103 -7.62 4.29 -8.47
CA GLU A 103 -6.63 3.41 -7.83
C GLU A 103 -7.12 1.97 -7.77
N ALA A 104 -8.36 1.78 -7.37
CA ALA A 104 -8.96 0.46 -7.33
C ALA A 104 -8.94 -0.21 -8.71
N GLU A 105 -9.28 0.52 -9.75
CA GLU A 105 -9.24 0.04 -11.13
C GLU A 105 -7.82 -0.27 -11.58
N LYS A 106 -6.87 0.61 -11.28
CA LYS A 106 -5.47 0.44 -11.66
C LYS A 106 -4.86 -0.84 -11.09
N PHE A 107 -5.16 -1.15 -9.83
CA PHE A 107 -4.64 -2.34 -9.17
C PHE A 107 -5.56 -3.56 -9.28
N GLY A 108 -6.72 -3.41 -9.92
CA GLY A 108 -7.67 -4.50 -10.11
C GLY A 108 -8.29 -5.02 -8.80
N ILE A 109 -8.45 -4.15 -7.81
CA ILE A 109 -8.97 -4.53 -6.51
C ILE A 109 -10.47 -4.31 -6.39
N LYS A 110 -11.10 -5.11 -5.54
CA LYS A 110 -12.55 -5.04 -5.28
C LYS A 110 -12.86 -4.40 -3.93
N TYR A 111 -11.89 -4.26 -3.05
CA TYR A 111 -12.13 -3.85 -1.68
C TYR A 111 -11.29 -2.64 -1.30
N VAL A 112 -11.94 -1.63 -0.76
CA VAL A 112 -11.30 -0.48 -0.13
C VAL A 112 -11.60 -0.57 1.36
N VAL A 113 -10.56 -0.55 2.18
CA VAL A 113 -10.68 -0.64 3.64
C VAL A 113 -10.57 0.76 4.22
N ILE A 114 -11.54 1.14 5.03
CA ILE A 114 -11.51 2.43 5.73
C ILE A 114 -10.69 2.26 7.01
N THR A 115 -9.59 2.98 7.09
CA THR A 115 -8.62 2.86 8.20
C THR A 115 -8.91 3.82 9.34
N GLY A 116 -10.09 3.80 9.84
CA GLY A 116 -10.47 4.59 10.97
C GLY A 116 -11.31 5.81 10.62
N MET A 117 -11.92 6.35 11.64
CA MET A 117 -12.73 7.57 11.52
C MET A 117 -11.92 8.75 12.02
N TYR A 118 -11.29 9.45 11.10
CA TYR A 118 -10.61 10.70 11.44
C TYR A 118 -11.60 11.85 11.42
N ARG A 119 -11.38 12.80 12.29
CA ARG A 119 -12.26 13.96 12.46
C ARG A 119 -12.02 15.06 11.42
N PHE A 120 -11.43 14.74 10.34
CA PHE A 120 -11.11 15.79 9.36
C PHE A 120 -12.17 15.94 8.31
#